data_f6c79ccd016d48234dc6967e95369acc
#
_entry.id   f6c79ccd016d48234dc6967e95369acc
#
_cell.length_a   1.000
_cell.length_b   1.000
_cell.length_c   1.000
_cell.angle_alpha   90.00
_cell.angle_beta   90.00
_cell.angle_gamma   90.00
#
_symmetry.space_group_name_H-M   'P 1'
#
loop_
_entity.id
_entity.type
_entity.pdbx_description
1 polymer ?
#
loop_
_entity_poly.entity_id
_entity_poly.type
_entity_poly.pdbx_seq_one_letter_code
_entity_poly.pdbx_strand_id
1 'polypeptide(L)'
;KADLGQGTTGRYHGLLHSGGRYVVSDPGSATECAEENEIVTRIHADAVEKTGGLLVVTPEDDLEFSDQWVEGAKKSKVPFEEIATAEALRREPRLNPGIKRAFAVQDGSVDGWQMVWGAAHSAIEYGAKVMTYTAVTEIIREGDQISAVVAHDLKHDERIRIDCKFVINTAGPWAGRIAELVGCHDVDVVAGRGIMIAMNHRLVNTVINRCIYPADGDILVPVHTVSIIGTTDVKADDPERLAIPRNEVQQMLDSGETLVPGFRDARAVHAWAGARPLFKDKRVSSTDTRHMSRGMSILDHGSRDGVNGIVSIIGGKLTTYRLMAKNVVDVMCEQLGDDRPCRTADEAVPGSTVGKNYLITHRLGENEERRAGTGLVRGGDPKAVASSKKIDNQVICECELMSRKMFTDLLADQPDATFDDLRRQLRLGMGPCQGGFCSMRATGVAVEEGTIDAERATGLLRLFLKNRWIGLWPILYGEQVRQTALDDWIFQGTFDVEHLPTPQQEVEL
;
A
#
# COMPACT_ATOMS: atom_id res chain seq x y z
N LYS A 1 -7.43 -8.42 12.36
CA LYS A 1 -7.14 -7.78 13.66
C LYS A 1 -7.35 -6.25 13.62
N ALA A 2 -7.27 -5.64 12.46
CA ALA A 2 -7.54 -4.22 12.25
C ALA A 2 -8.30 -4.06 10.92
N ASP A 3 -8.33 -2.85 10.34
CA ASP A 3 -8.87 -2.61 9.01
C ASP A 3 -8.01 -3.25 7.91
N LEU A 4 -8.51 -3.29 6.68
CA LEU A 4 -7.79 -3.83 5.52
C LEU A 4 -6.52 -3.02 5.21
N GLY A 5 -5.48 -3.71 4.71
CA GLY A 5 -4.23 -3.09 4.28
C GLY A 5 -3.36 -2.52 5.40
N GLN A 6 -3.54 -2.90 6.65
CA GLN A 6 -2.75 -2.42 7.81
C GLN A 6 -1.38 -3.09 7.95
N GLY A 7 -1.19 -4.24 7.32
CA GLY A 7 0.09 -4.94 7.29
C GLY A 7 1.03 -4.42 6.20
N THR A 8 1.84 -5.31 5.63
CA THR A 8 2.83 -5.00 4.59
C THR A 8 2.21 -4.32 3.36
N THR A 9 0.99 -4.72 2.99
CA THR A 9 0.26 -4.21 1.81
C THR A 9 0.05 -2.70 1.85
N GLY A 10 -0.23 -2.09 3.01
CA GLY A 10 -0.38 -0.64 3.15
C GLY A 10 0.90 0.08 3.54
N ARG A 11 2.04 -0.62 3.67
CA ARG A 11 3.30 -0.06 4.18
C ARG A 11 4.46 -0.31 3.22
N TYR A 12 4.32 0.14 1.99
CA TYR A 12 5.30 0.03 0.91
C TYR A 12 5.43 1.39 0.18
N HIS A 13 6.27 1.48 -0.85
CA HIS A 13 6.58 2.73 -1.55
C HIS A 13 5.63 3.08 -2.72
N GLY A 14 4.66 2.25 -3.04
CA GLY A 14 3.69 2.54 -4.11
C GLY A 14 4.06 2.00 -5.50
N LEU A 15 5.15 1.25 -5.65
CA LEU A 15 5.60 0.73 -6.94
C LEU A 15 4.82 -0.53 -7.36
N LEU A 16 4.29 -0.52 -8.58
CA LEU A 16 3.88 -1.70 -9.34
C LEU A 16 5.03 -2.12 -10.26
N HIS A 17 5.71 -3.22 -9.91
CA HIS A 17 6.92 -3.66 -10.59
C HIS A 17 6.65 -4.24 -11.99
N SER A 18 7.42 -3.81 -13.00
CA SER A 18 7.49 -4.46 -14.32
C SER A 18 8.40 -5.70 -14.36
N GLY A 19 9.06 -6.00 -13.24
CA GLY A 19 10.08 -7.06 -13.15
C GLY A 19 11.52 -6.57 -13.34
N GLY A 20 11.76 -5.38 -13.90
CA GLY A 20 13.09 -4.86 -14.22
C GLY A 20 14.09 -4.88 -13.06
N ARG A 21 13.62 -4.65 -11.83
CA ARG A 21 14.46 -4.70 -10.63
C ARG A 21 15.08 -6.08 -10.34
N TYR A 22 14.45 -7.15 -10.81
CA TYR A 22 14.81 -8.53 -10.40
C TYR A 22 15.51 -9.34 -11.45
N VAL A 23 15.71 -8.83 -12.66
CA VAL A 23 16.22 -9.57 -13.82
C VAL A 23 17.60 -10.22 -13.60
N VAL A 24 18.42 -9.65 -12.70
CA VAL A 24 19.74 -10.21 -12.33
C VAL A 24 19.66 -11.03 -11.05
N SER A 25 18.97 -10.51 -10.02
CA SER A 25 18.95 -11.11 -8.68
C SER A 25 17.98 -12.28 -8.54
N ASP A 26 16.83 -12.25 -9.25
CA ASP A 26 15.76 -13.26 -9.16
C ASP A 26 14.95 -13.29 -10.48
N PRO A 27 15.50 -13.93 -11.55
CA PRO A 27 14.86 -13.95 -12.87
C PRO A 27 13.43 -14.54 -12.89
N GLY A 28 13.14 -15.50 -12.00
CA GLY A 28 11.80 -16.07 -11.87
C GLY A 28 10.79 -15.02 -11.41
N SER A 29 11.11 -14.31 -10.34
CA SER A 29 10.32 -13.18 -9.86
C SER A 29 10.22 -12.03 -10.87
N ALA A 30 11.23 -11.82 -11.72
CA ALA A 30 11.16 -10.82 -12.78
C ALA A 30 10.07 -11.16 -13.81
N THR A 31 10.03 -12.42 -14.26
CA THR A 31 9.01 -12.90 -15.21
C THR A 31 7.60 -12.81 -14.60
N GLU A 32 7.40 -13.32 -13.38
CA GLU A 32 6.11 -13.23 -12.68
C GLU A 32 5.63 -11.77 -12.53
N CYS A 33 6.53 -10.85 -12.18
CA CYS A 33 6.19 -9.44 -12.05
C CYS A 33 5.81 -8.81 -13.39
N ALA A 34 6.48 -9.16 -14.50
CA ALA A 34 6.15 -8.63 -15.81
C ALA A 34 4.74 -9.06 -16.26
N GLU A 35 4.41 -10.33 -16.09
CA GLU A 35 3.10 -10.89 -16.44
C GLU A 35 1.98 -10.30 -15.54
N GLU A 36 2.18 -10.29 -14.22
CA GLU A 36 1.18 -9.79 -13.27
C GLU A 36 1.01 -8.27 -13.32
N ASN A 37 2.05 -7.50 -13.66
CA ASN A 37 1.93 -6.05 -13.87
C ASN A 37 0.88 -5.72 -14.94
N GLU A 38 0.91 -6.43 -16.07
CA GLU A 38 -0.06 -6.25 -17.15
C GLU A 38 -1.48 -6.61 -16.71
N ILE A 39 -1.63 -7.74 -16.02
CA ILE A 39 -2.93 -8.20 -15.51
C ILE A 39 -3.47 -7.21 -14.48
N VAL A 40 -2.68 -6.85 -13.46
CA VAL A 40 -3.09 -5.93 -12.38
C VAL A 40 -3.44 -4.55 -12.94
N THR A 41 -2.66 -4.05 -13.89
CA THR A 41 -2.95 -2.78 -14.59
C THR A 41 -4.29 -2.79 -15.30
N ARG A 42 -4.75 -3.96 -15.76
CA ARG A 42 -6.04 -4.12 -16.43
C ARG A 42 -7.18 -4.29 -15.43
N ILE A 43 -7.03 -5.15 -14.43
CA ILE A 43 -8.13 -5.48 -13.50
C ILE A 43 -8.31 -4.44 -12.39
N HIS A 44 -7.29 -3.63 -12.10
CA HIS A 44 -7.30 -2.52 -11.15
C HIS A 44 -6.95 -1.19 -11.83
N ALA A 45 -7.53 -0.91 -12.98
CA ALA A 45 -7.19 0.28 -13.77
C ALA A 45 -7.41 1.61 -13.01
N ASP A 46 -8.26 1.62 -12.00
CA ASP A 46 -8.56 2.75 -11.12
C ASP A 46 -7.51 2.94 -10.00
N ALA A 47 -6.82 1.88 -9.60
CA ALA A 47 -5.80 1.94 -8.56
C ALA A 47 -4.37 2.12 -9.13
N VAL A 48 -4.19 1.95 -10.45
CA VAL A 48 -2.88 2.00 -11.10
C VAL A 48 -2.71 3.27 -11.91
N GLU A 49 -1.67 4.02 -11.61
CA GLU A 49 -1.19 5.11 -12.46
C GLU A 49 -0.08 4.58 -13.38
N LYS A 50 -0.29 4.66 -14.69
CA LYS A 50 0.67 4.25 -15.73
C LYS A 50 1.77 5.30 -15.89
N THR A 51 2.61 5.43 -14.88
CA THR A 51 3.72 6.40 -14.86
C THR A 51 4.86 6.01 -15.79
N GLY A 52 4.95 4.74 -16.15
CA GLY A 52 6.18 4.18 -16.69
C GLY A 52 7.29 4.13 -15.63
N GLY A 53 8.45 3.63 -16.03
CA GLY A 53 9.64 3.57 -15.20
C GLY A 53 10.91 3.86 -15.99
N LEU A 54 11.92 4.42 -15.32
CA LEU A 54 13.27 4.56 -15.82
C LEU A 54 14.22 3.84 -14.86
N LEU A 55 15.03 2.92 -15.39
CA LEU A 55 16.22 2.47 -14.69
C LEU A 55 17.39 3.32 -15.22
N VAL A 56 18.10 3.98 -14.30
CA VAL A 56 19.17 4.91 -14.66
C VAL A 56 20.48 4.52 -14.03
N VAL A 57 21.57 4.63 -14.79
CA VAL A 57 22.94 4.49 -14.30
C VAL A 57 23.43 5.89 -13.92
N THR A 58 23.58 6.14 -12.60
CA THR A 58 24.04 7.43 -12.10
C THR A 58 25.55 7.62 -12.30
N PRO A 59 26.11 8.81 -12.07
CA PRO A 59 27.56 9.02 -12.17
C PRO A 59 28.40 8.11 -11.28
N GLU A 60 27.83 7.67 -10.16
CA GLU A 60 28.50 6.83 -9.16
C GLU A 60 28.42 5.32 -9.48
N ASP A 61 27.48 4.92 -10.37
CA ASP A 61 27.19 3.52 -10.65
C ASP A 61 28.11 2.93 -11.72
N ASP A 62 28.30 1.60 -11.65
CA ASP A 62 29.07 0.85 -12.61
C ASP A 62 28.23 0.53 -13.88
N LEU A 63 28.86 0.76 -15.05
CA LEU A 63 28.24 0.42 -16.33
C LEU A 63 28.14 -1.10 -16.56
N GLU A 64 29.05 -1.89 -15.99
CA GLU A 64 29.07 -3.34 -16.15
C GLU A 64 27.77 -3.99 -15.65
N PHE A 65 27.22 -3.50 -14.52
CA PHE A 65 25.94 -4.02 -14.03
C PHE A 65 24.80 -3.76 -15.04
N SER A 66 24.84 -2.63 -15.74
CA SER A 66 23.78 -2.31 -16.72
C SER A 66 23.80 -3.27 -17.94
N ASP A 67 24.95 -3.81 -18.31
CA ASP A 67 25.04 -4.85 -19.35
C ASP A 67 24.47 -6.18 -18.85
N GLN A 68 24.81 -6.57 -17.61
CA GLN A 68 24.18 -7.74 -16.95
C GLN A 68 22.66 -7.59 -16.85
N TRP A 69 22.19 -6.40 -16.53
CA TRP A 69 20.78 -6.07 -16.47
C TRP A 69 20.08 -6.26 -17.81
N VAL A 70 20.66 -5.76 -18.91
CA VAL A 70 20.13 -5.93 -20.28
C VAL A 70 20.00 -7.41 -20.66
N GLU A 71 21.03 -8.20 -20.38
CA GLU A 71 20.99 -9.65 -20.64
C GLU A 71 19.93 -10.36 -19.77
N GLY A 72 19.86 -10.00 -18.50
CA GLY A 72 18.82 -10.50 -17.58
C GLY A 72 17.42 -10.15 -18.04
N ALA A 73 17.16 -8.91 -18.48
CA ALA A 73 15.87 -8.46 -18.98
C ALA A 73 15.42 -9.23 -20.23
N LYS A 74 16.32 -9.45 -21.18
CA LYS A 74 16.04 -10.28 -22.36
C LYS A 74 15.71 -11.71 -21.98
N LYS A 75 16.49 -12.33 -21.08
CA LYS A 75 16.27 -13.71 -20.61
C LYS A 75 14.96 -13.87 -19.88
N SER A 76 14.59 -12.92 -19.02
CA SER A 76 13.35 -12.92 -18.24
C SER A 76 12.13 -12.38 -19.03
N LYS A 77 12.33 -11.99 -20.30
CA LYS A 77 11.27 -11.42 -21.17
C LYS A 77 10.62 -10.17 -20.57
N VAL A 78 11.34 -9.41 -19.76
CA VAL A 78 10.88 -8.13 -19.24
C VAL A 78 11.00 -7.08 -20.34
N PRO A 79 9.90 -6.42 -20.76
CA PRO A 79 9.94 -5.40 -21.80
C PRO A 79 10.74 -4.17 -21.36
N PHE A 80 11.67 -3.72 -22.19
CA PHE A 80 12.42 -2.49 -21.96
C PHE A 80 12.89 -1.85 -23.27
N GLU A 81 13.21 -0.57 -23.20
CA GLU A 81 13.80 0.20 -24.28
C GLU A 81 14.99 0.99 -23.73
N GLU A 82 16.18 0.85 -24.30
CA GLU A 82 17.28 1.75 -23.99
C GLU A 82 17.06 3.07 -24.71
N ILE A 83 16.99 4.17 -23.96
CA ILE A 83 16.74 5.51 -24.47
C ILE A 83 17.97 6.40 -24.28
N ALA A 84 18.12 7.42 -25.14
CA ALA A 84 19.16 8.41 -24.97
C ALA A 84 19.01 9.15 -23.63
N THR A 85 20.12 9.45 -22.94
CA THR A 85 20.10 10.19 -21.68
C THR A 85 19.40 11.55 -21.81
N ALA A 86 19.58 12.23 -22.95
CA ALA A 86 18.85 13.47 -23.24
C ALA A 86 17.33 13.30 -23.27
N GLU A 87 16.84 12.14 -23.74
CA GLU A 87 15.42 11.81 -23.73
C GLU A 87 14.93 11.53 -22.32
N ALA A 88 15.71 10.80 -21.51
CA ALA A 88 15.39 10.57 -20.10
C ALA A 88 15.29 11.90 -19.32
N LEU A 89 16.24 12.81 -19.53
CA LEU A 89 16.24 14.15 -18.92
C LEU A 89 15.10 15.04 -19.43
N ARG A 90 14.64 14.83 -20.67
CA ARG A 90 13.47 15.53 -21.20
C ARG A 90 12.17 15.02 -20.57
N ARG A 91 12.06 13.71 -20.33
CA ARG A 91 10.92 13.10 -19.61
C ARG A 91 10.90 13.50 -18.13
N GLU A 92 12.09 13.52 -17.50
CA GLU A 92 12.27 13.84 -16.09
C GLU A 92 13.35 14.92 -15.91
N PRO A 93 12.96 16.22 -15.99
CA PRO A 93 13.90 17.33 -15.96
C PRO A 93 14.67 17.50 -14.63
N ARG A 94 14.18 16.91 -13.55
CA ARG A 94 14.83 16.94 -12.23
C ARG A 94 15.81 15.79 -12.02
N LEU A 95 15.87 14.82 -12.93
CA LEU A 95 16.80 13.71 -12.85
C LEU A 95 18.24 14.21 -12.89
N ASN A 96 19.15 13.49 -12.22
CA ASN A 96 20.56 13.83 -12.21
C ASN A 96 21.09 13.96 -13.66
N PRO A 97 21.58 15.14 -14.08
CA PRO A 97 22.02 15.39 -15.47
C PRO A 97 23.25 14.58 -15.88
N GLY A 98 23.99 14.01 -14.92
CA GLY A 98 25.16 13.18 -15.15
C GLY A 98 24.86 11.69 -15.38
N ILE A 99 23.60 11.27 -15.53
CA ILE A 99 23.30 9.87 -15.83
C ILE A 99 24.04 9.36 -17.06
N LYS A 100 24.54 8.12 -16.99
CA LYS A 100 25.34 7.49 -18.03
C LYS A 100 24.54 6.69 -19.04
N ARG A 101 23.45 6.02 -18.55
CA ARG A 101 22.50 5.21 -19.35
C ARG A 101 21.11 5.30 -18.77
N ALA A 102 20.10 5.04 -19.58
CA ALA A 102 18.70 5.00 -19.16
C ALA A 102 17.91 3.93 -19.93
N PHE A 103 17.10 3.16 -19.22
CA PHE A 103 16.22 2.14 -19.77
C PHE A 103 14.78 2.43 -19.35
N ALA A 104 13.89 2.58 -20.33
CA ALA A 104 12.47 2.72 -20.10
C ALA A 104 11.83 1.33 -19.88
N VAL A 105 11.01 1.21 -18.84
CA VAL A 105 10.30 -0.02 -18.46
C VAL A 105 8.84 0.27 -18.15
N GLN A 106 8.03 -0.77 -18.00
CA GLN A 106 6.58 -0.66 -17.75
C GLN A 106 6.21 -0.63 -16.25
N ASP A 107 7.08 -0.01 -15.42
CA ASP A 107 6.71 0.21 -14.03
C ASP A 107 5.49 1.13 -13.94
N GLY A 108 4.80 1.08 -12.81
CA GLY A 108 3.67 1.96 -12.51
C GLY A 108 3.65 2.34 -11.04
N SER A 109 2.86 3.35 -10.70
CA SER A 109 2.50 3.65 -9.32
C SER A 109 1.15 3.02 -9.02
N VAL A 110 0.98 2.49 -7.80
CA VAL A 110 -0.27 1.82 -7.40
C VAL A 110 -0.72 2.21 -6.00
N ASP A 111 -2.01 2.45 -5.86
CA ASP A 111 -2.66 2.61 -4.56
C ASP A 111 -3.03 1.24 -3.98
N GLY A 112 -2.23 0.74 -3.03
CA GLY A 112 -2.43 -0.57 -2.43
C GLY A 112 -3.71 -0.68 -1.61
N TRP A 113 -4.20 0.39 -1.03
CA TRP A 113 -5.46 0.36 -0.29
C TRP A 113 -6.67 0.28 -1.23
N GLN A 114 -6.64 1.03 -2.33
CA GLN A 114 -7.69 0.95 -3.35
C GLN A 114 -7.72 -0.45 -3.99
N MET A 115 -6.55 -1.05 -4.24
CA MET A 115 -6.47 -2.45 -4.69
C MET A 115 -7.10 -3.42 -3.70
N VAL A 116 -6.77 -3.32 -2.41
CA VAL A 116 -7.30 -4.21 -1.38
C VAL A 116 -8.82 -4.08 -1.25
N TRP A 117 -9.31 -2.84 -1.21
CA TRP A 117 -10.76 -2.60 -1.13
C TRP A 117 -11.49 -3.03 -2.40
N GLY A 118 -10.92 -2.80 -3.59
CA GLY A 118 -11.47 -3.33 -4.85
C GLY A 118 -11.58 -4.86 -4.84
N ALA A 119 -10.55 -5.56 -4.40
CA ALA A 119 -10.58 -7.01 -4.25
C ALA A 119 -11.59 -7.48 -3.18
N ALA A 120 -11.71 -6.75 -2.05
CA ALA A 120 -12.68 -7.06 -1.01
C ALA A 120 -14.13 -6.88 -1.50
N HIS A 121 -14.42 -5.79 -2.23
CA HIS A 121 -15.74 -5.57 -2.83
C HIS A 121 -16.08 -6.65 -3.84
N SER A 122 -15.12 -7.05 -4.69
CA SER A 122 -15.32 -8.18 -5.60
C SER A 122 -15.66 -9.46 -4.84
N ALA A 123 -14.94 -9.77 -3.77
CA ALA A 123 -15.22 -10.93 -2.95
C ALA A 123 -16.64 -10.87 -2.32
N ILE A 124 -17.06 -9.70 -1.84
CA ILE A 124 -18.39 -9.48 -1.26
C ILE A 124 -19.50 -9.70 -2.32
N GLU A 125 -19.31 -9.25 -3.56
CA GLU A 125 -20.25 -9.49 -4.66
C GLU A 125 -20.41 -11.00 -4.96
N TYR A 126 -19.36 -11.79 -4.72
CA TYR A 126 -19.41 -13.25 -4.80
C TYR A 126 -19.87 -13.94 -3.49
N GLY A 127 -20.38 -13.18 -2.52
CA GLY A 127 -20.96 -13.69 -1.28
C GLY A 127 -19.98 -13.91 -0.12
N ALA A 128 -18.74 -13.46 -0.24
CA ALA A 128 -17.79 -13.51 0.87
C ALA A 128 -18.16 -12.51 1.97
N LYS A 129 -17.79 -12.84 3.21
CA LYS A 129 -17.87 -11.91 4.35
C LYS A 129 -16.47 -11.39 4.67
N VAL A 130 -16.32 -10.07 4.65
CA VAL A 130 -15.09 -9.40 5.07
C VAL A 130 -15.30 -8.88 6.50
N MET A 131 -14.50 -9.38 7.43
CA MET A 131 -14.60 -9.03 8.86
C MET A 131 -13.33 -8.27 9.28
N THR A 132 -13.42 -6.94 9.28
CA THR A 132 -12.35 -6.08 9.82
C THR A 132 -12.41 -6.07 11.34
N TYR A 133 -11.33 -5.64 12.01
CA TYR A 133 -11.21 -5.61 13.47
C TYR A 133 -11.52 -6.95 14.18
N THR A 134 -11.40 -8.05 13.44
CA THR A 134 -11.69 -9.39 13.94
C THR A 134 -10.40 -10.19 13.99
N ALA A 135 -9.97 -10.58 15.17
CA ALA A 135 -8.71 -11.27 15.41
C ALA A 135 -8.94 -12.77 15.57
N VAL A 136 -8.28 -13.60 14.74
CA VAL A 136 -8.27 -15.06 14.94
C VAL A 136 -7.47 -15.36 16.21
N THR A 137 -8.10 -16.08 17.16
CA THR A 137 -7.52 -16.43 18.45
C THR A 137 -7.31 -17.92 18.62
N GLU A 138 -8.08 -18.76 17.90
CA GLU A 138 -7.98 -20.22 17.99
C GLU A 138 -8.40 -20.86 16.66
N ILE A 139 -7.79 -21.96 16.30
CA ILE A 139 -8.23 -22.83 15.19
C ILE A 139 -8.49 -24.22 15.75
N ILE A 140 -9.71 -24.71 15.59
CA ILE A 140 -10.20 -25.97 16.18
C ILE A 140 -9.98 -27.11 15.20
N ARG A 141 -9.48 -28.23 15.72
CA ARG A 141 -9.31 -29.48 14.99
C ARG A 141 -10.15 -30.61 15.57
N GLU A 142 -10.60 -31.50 14.72
CA GLU A 142 -11.17 -32.79 15.08
C GLU A 142 -10.26 -33.90 14.53
N GLY A 143 -9.41 -34.44 15.40
CA GLY A 143 -8.30 -35.29 15.00
C GLY A 143 -7.21 -34.48 14.27
N ASP A 144 -6.93 -34.82 13.03
CA ASP A 144 -5.98 -34.15 12.14
C ASP A 144 -6.63 -33.14 11.19
N GLN A 145 -7.96 -33.03 11.19
CA GLN A 145 -8.73 -32.16 10.29
C GLN A 145 -9.19 -30.86 10.97
N ILE A 146 -9.03 -29.70 10.30
CA ILE A 146 -9.61 -28.44 10.72
C ILE A 146 -11.15 -28.50 10.68
N SER A 147 -11.81 -27.98 11.72
CA SER A 147 -13.28 -27.95 11.81
C SER A 147 -13.85 -26.54 12.02
N ALA A 148 -13.14 -25.65 12.71
CA ALA A 148 -13.59 -24.27 12.93
C ALA A 148 -12.45 -23.31 13.23
N VAL A 149 -12.75 -22.01 13.06
CA VAL A 149 -11.92 -20.88 13.52
C VAL A 149 -12.69 -20.12 14.60
N VAL A 150 -12.01 -19.73 15.68
CA VAL A 150 -12.53 -18.81 16.66
C VAL A 150 -11.83 -17.47 16.50
N ALA A 151 -12.64 -16.43 16.45
CA ALA A 151 -12.16 -15.06 16.32
C ALA A 151 -12.77 -14.18 17.40
N HIS A 152 -12.11 -13.07 17.70
CA HIS A 152 -12.57 -12.03 18.60
C HIS A 152 -12.87 -10.77 17.82
N ASP A 153 -14.10 -10.29 17.85
CA ASP A 153 -14.50 -8.98 17.36
C ASP A 153 -14.00 -7.91 18.35
N LEU A 154 -13.01 -7.12 17.92
CA LEU A 154 -12.37 -6.11 18.77
C LEU A 154 -13.21 -4.84 18.94
N LYS A 155 -14.27 -4.64 18.14
CA LYS A 155 -15.17 -3.49 18.26
C LYS A 155 -16.29 -3.74 19.24
N HIS A 156 -16.80 -4.97 19.25
CA HIS A 156 -17.96 -5.34 20.07
C HIS A 156 -17.59 -6.22 21.27
N ASP A 157 -16.33 -6.60 21.41
CA ASP A 157 -15.80 -7.51 22.44
C ASP A 157 -16.52 -8.87 22.45
N GLU A 158 -16.79 -9.41 21.25
CA GLU A 158 -17.53 -10.66 21.08
C GLU A 158 -16.64 -11.78 20.56
N ARG A 159 -16.87 -12.99 21.06
CA ARG A 159 -16.25 -14.20 20.54
C ARG A 159 -17.10 -14.82 19.44
N ILE A 160 -16.52 -15.00 18.25
CA ILE A 160 -17.19 -15.53 17.07
C ILE A 160 -16.60 -16.89 16.72
N ARG A 161 -17.45 -17.91 16.53
CA ARG A 161 -17.06 -19.20 15.99
C ARG A 161 -17.49 -19.30 14.52
N ILE A 162 -16.60 -19.73 13.66
CA ILE A 162 -16.79 -19.92 12.22
C ILE A 162 -16.47 -21.37 11.90
N ASP A 163 -17.47 -22.18 11.66
CA ASP A 163 -17.28 -23.57 11.21
C ASP A 163 -16.80 -23.55 9.73
N CYS A 164 -15.74 -24.26 9.44
CA CYS A 164 -15.12 -24.28 8.12
C CYS A 164 -14.44 -25.62 7.82
N LYS A 165 -14.33 -25.95 6.55
CA LYS A 165 -13.63 -27.16 6.09
C LYS A 165 -12.16 -26.91 5.81
N PHE A 166 -11.79 -25.64 5.57
CA PHE A 166 -10.46 -25.26 5.13
C PHE A 166 -10.08 -23.85 5.61
N VAL A 167 -8.81 -23.66 5.93
CA VAL A 167 -8.23 -22.36 6.31
C VAL A 167 -7.08 -22.01 5.38
N ILE A 168 -7.11 -20.85 4.78
CA ILE A 168 -5.97 -20.27 4.06
C ILE A 168 -5.34 -19.20 4.94
N ASN A 169 -4.15 -19.46 5.45
CA ASN A 169 -3.40 -18.54 6.26
C ASN A 169 -2.59 -17.58 5.36
N THR A 170 -3.06 -16.34 5.26
CA THR A 170 -2.43 -15.25 4.50
C THR A 170 -1.96 -14.12 5.41
N ALA A 171 -1.63 -14.42 6.67
CA ALA A 171 -1.34 -13.43 7.70
C ALA A 171 0.02 -12.71 7.52
N GLY A 172 0.72 -12.90 6.39
CA GLY A 172 1.96 -12.19 6.06
C GLY A 172 3.02 -12.36 7.15
N PRO A 173 3.55 -11.26 7.75
CA PRO A 173 4.57 -11.37 8.79
C PRO A 173 4.14 -12.17 10.03
N TRP A 174 2.85 -12.35 10.25
CA TRP A 174 2.27 -13.09 11.39
C TRP A 174 1.83 -14.51 11.01
N ALA A 175 2.14 -14.99 9.81
CA ALA A 175 1.70 -16.32 9.35
C ALA A 175 2.21 -17.47 10.25
N GLY A 176 3.41 -17.34 10.82
CA GLY A 176 3.93 -18.29 11.79
C GLY A 176 3.06 -18.36 13.07
N ARG A 177 2.60 -17.22 13.59
CA ARG A 177 1.73 -17.19 14.78
C ARG A 177 0.37 -17.87 14.53
N ILE A 178 -0.16 -17.77 13.30
CA ILE A 178 -1.40 -18.47 12.93
C ILE A 178 -1.15 -19.98 12.79
N ALA A 179 -0.02 -20.38 12.21
CA ALA A 179 0.35 -21.79 12.11
C ALA A 179 0.57 -22.44 13.50
N GLU A 180 1.11 -21.70 14.47
CA GLU A 180 1.26 -22.14 15.84
C GLU A 180 -0.08 -22.50 16.51
N LEU A 181 -1.21 -21.84 16.15
CA LEU A 181 -2.54 -22.15 16.71
C LEU A 181 -3.01 -23.57 16.39
N VAL A 182 -2.41 -24.23 15.40
CA VAL A 182 -2.70 -25.63 15.05
C VAL A 182 -1.55 -26.58 15.38
N GLY A 183 -0.51 -26.10 16.08
CA GLY A 183 0.64 -26.91 16.48
C GLY A 183 1.75 -27.01 15.42
N CYS A 184 1.74 -26.19 14.38
CA CYS A 184 2.78 -26.11 13.36
C CYS A 184 3.85 -25.07 13.77
N HIS A 185 4.90 -25.50 14.49
CA HIS A 185 5.89 -24.61 15.12
C HIS A 185 7.09 -24.25 14.21
N ASP A 186 7.23 -24.88 13.04
CA ASP A 186 8.39 -24.70 12.16
C ASP A 186 8.16 -23.69 11.01
N VAL A 187 7.18 -22.81 11.17
CA VAL A 187 6.90 -21.73 10.21
C VAL A 187 7.60 -20.47 10.66
N ASP A 188 8.87 -20.31 10.26
CA ASP A 188 9.69 -19.16 10.63
C ASP A 188 9.55 -18.04 9.60
N VAL A 189 8.83 -16.97 9.99
CA VAL A 189 8.67 -15.77 9.15
C VAL A 189 9.58 -14.66 9.67
N VAL A 190 10.60 -14.36 8.88
CA VAL A 190 11.54 -13.27 9.18
C VAL A 190 10.95 -11.95 8.69
N ALA A 191 10.78 -11.01 9.60
CA ALA A 191 10.33 -9.67 9.25
C ALA A 191 11.50 -8.84 8.68
N GLY A 192 11.50 -8.62 7.36
CA GLY A 192 12.43 -7.69 6.71
C GLY A 192 11.88 -6.27 6.76
N ARG A 193 12.36 -5.44 7.72
CA ARG A 193 11.91 -4.06 7.86
C ARG A 193 12.50 -3.19 6.75
N GLY A 194 11.65 -2.35 6.11
CA GLY A 194 12.07 -1.28 5.22
C GLY A 194 11.36 0.01 5.58
N ILE A 195 12.09 1.14 5.56
CA ILE A 195 11.51 2.46 5.75
C ILE A 195 11.21 3.13 4.41
N MET A 196 10.22 3.99 4.39
CA MET A 196 9.84 4.85 3.28
C MET A 196 9.66 6.27 3.76
N ILE A 197 9.95 7.25 2.90
CA ILE A 197 9.78 8.67 3.18
C ILE A 197 8.99 9.31 2.04
N ALA A 198 7.90 10.01 2.39
CA ALA A 198 7.15 10.85 1.47
C ALA A 198 7.68 12.29 1.50
N MET A 199 7.89 12.86 0.32
CA MET A 199 8.28 14.24 0.09
C MET A 199 7.05 15.08 -0.25
N ASN A 200 7.06 16.37 0.10
CA ASN A 200 5.92 17.28 -0.08
C ASN A 200 5.60 17.70 -1.51
N HIS A 201 6.31 17.13 -2.49
CA HIS A 201 6.11 17.42 -3.91
C HIS A 201 6.14 16.14 -4.72
N ARG A 202 5.43 16.13 -5.82
CA ARG A 202 5.62 15.17 -6.90
C ARG A 202 6.89 15.58 -7.68
N LEU A 203 8.05 15.15 -7.20
CA LEU A 203 9.36 15.51 -7.72
C LEU A 203 9.65 14.92 -9.10
N VAL A 204 9.07 13.73 -9.37
CA VAL A 204 9.17 13.01 -10.64
C VAL A 204 7.80 12.54 -11.09
N ASN A 205 7.60 12.32 -12.39
CA ASN A 205 6.35 11.83 -12.96
C ASN A 205 6.43 10.36 -13.36
N THR A 206 7.64 9.85 -13.52
CA THR A 206 7.98 8.47 -13.87
C THR A 206 8.63 7.81 -12.65
N VAL A 207 8.43 6.52 -12.44
CA VAL A 207 9.18 5.78 -11.42
C VAL A 207 10.67 5.78 -11.79
N ILE A 208 11.53 6.16 -10.85
CA ILE A 208 12.99 6.15 -11.07
C ILE A 208 13.60 5.04 -10.22
N ASN A 209 14.34 4.14 -10.89
CA ASN A 209 15.14 3.10 -10.25
C ASN A 209 16.61 3.32 -10.59
N ARG A 210 17.53 3.10 -9.64
CA ARG A 210 18.95 2.95 -9.97
C ARG A 210 19.19 1.61 -10.66
N CYS A 211 19.97 1.61 -11.73
CA CYS A 211 20.38 0.40 -12.42
C CYS A 211 21.59 -0.24 -11.72
N ILE A 212 21.36 -0.78 -10.54
CA ILE A 212 22.36 -1.46 -9.68
C ILE A 212 21.75 -2.75 -9.13
N TYR A 213 22.59 -3.60 -8.50
CA TYR A 213 22.06 -4.69 -7.69
C TYR A 213 21.13 -4.12 -6.61
N PRO A 214 19.95 -4.73 -6.35
CA PRO A 214 18.97 -4.19 -5.43
C PRO A 214 19.56 -3.75 -4.09
N ALA A 215 19.49 -2.46 -3.79
CA ALA A 215 20.10 -1.82 -2.63
C ALA A 215 19.08 -0.93 -1.89
N ASP A 216 19.55 -0.30 -0.80
CA ASP A 216 18.72 0.62 -0.03
C ASP A 216 18.56 1.97 -0.75
N GLY A 217 17.35 2.54 -0.76
CA GLY A 217 17.07 3.88 -1.28
C GLY A 217 17.18 4.04 -2.81
N ASP A 218 17.13 2.96 -3.55
CA ASP A 218 17.36 2.93 -4.99
C ASP A 218 16.10 3.14 -5.85
N ILE A 219 14.95 3.44 -5.22
CA ILE A 219 13.66 3.66 -5.91
C ILE A 219 13.01 4.95 -5.45
N LEU A 220 12.59 5.78 -6.42
CA LEU A 220 11.75 6.96 -6.21
C LEU A 220 10.45 6.80 -6.99
N VAL A 221 9.32 6.81 -6.29
CA VAL A 221 7.98 6.57 -6.87
C VAL A 221 7.13 7.82 -6.78
N PRO A 222 6.57 8.33 -7.89
CA PRO A 222 5.52 9.35 -7.85
C PRO A 222 4.20 8.70 -7.40
N VAL A 223 3.61 9.19 -6.32
CA VAL A 223 2.34 8.69 -5.80
C VAL A 223 1.40 9.85 -5.61
N HIS A 224 0.41 9.98 -6.48
CA HIS A 224 -0.53 11.12 -6.48
C HIS A 224 0.22 12.47 -6.49
N THR A 225 0.11 13.24 -5.40
CA THR A 225 0.70 14.59 -5.27
C THR A 225 2.06 14.61 -4.57
N VAL A 226 2.59 13.46 -4.18
CA VAL A 226 3.86 13.32 -3.45
C VAL A 226 4.83 12.40 -4.18
N SER A 227 6.08 12.39 -3.79
CA SER A 227 7.07 11.38 -4.19
C SER A 227 7.51 10.58 -2.98
N ILE A 228 7.67 9.27 -3.15
CA ILE A 228 8.08 8.36 -2.08
C ILE A 228 9.43 7.75 -2.43
N ILE A 229 10.42 7.91 -1.56
CA ILE A 229 11.70 7.22 -1.67
C ILE A 229 11.73 6.03 -0.70
N GLY A 230 12.32 4.94 -1.14
CA GLY A 230 12.47 3.72 -0.34
C GLY A 230 13.14 2.59 -1.13
N THR A 231 13.50 1.52 -0.48
CA THR A 231 13.35 1.22 0.93
C THR A 231 14.69 0.77 1.52
N THR A 232 14.80 0.70 2.86
CA THR A 232 15.89 -0.06 3.51
C THR A 232 15.52 -1.54 3.62
N ASP A 233 16.49 -2.40 4.00
CA ASP A 233 16.25 -3.82 4.27
C ASP A 233 17.04 -4.27 5.51
N VAL A 234 16.38 -4.28 6.66
CA VAL A 234 16.96 -4.66 7.95
C VAL A 234 16.04 -5.67 8.65
N LYS A 235 16.61 -6.74 9.21
CA LYS A 235 15.83 -7.68 10.00
C LYS A 235 15.20 -6.97 11.22
N ALA A 236 13.90 -7.19 11.43
CA ALA A 236 13.19 -6.77 12.64
C ALA A 236 12.82 -7.99 13.49
N ASP A 237 12.90 -7.83 14.80
CA ASP A 237 12.55 -8.88 15.76
C ASP A 237 11.03 -9.03 15.91
N ASP A 238 10.29 -7.92 15.77
CA ASP A 238 8.83 -7.90 15.87
C ASP A 238 8.21 -7.08 14.72
N PRO A 239 7.34 -7.69 13.89
CA PRO A 239 6.67 -6.98 12.81
C PRO A 239 5.66 -5.90 13.27
N GLU A 240 5.31 -5.86 14.54
CA GLU A 240 4.42 -4.84 15.11
C GLU A 240 5.19 -3.59 15.56
N ARG A 241 6.49 -3.73 15.89
CA ARG A 241 7.35 -2.65 16.42
C ARG A 241 8.48 -2.32 15.46
N LEU A 242 8.18 -1.52 14.46
CA LEU A 242 9.11 -1.16 13.40
C LEU A 242 9.70 0.23 13.64
N ALA A 243 10.91 0.28 14.20
CA ALA A 243 11.62 1.54 14.40
C ALA A 243 12.04 2.19 13.07
N ILE A 244 12.13 3.51 13.05
CA ILE A 244 12.66 4.32 11.95
C ILE A 244 13.89 5.08 12.46
N PRO A 245 15.10 4.49 12.33
CA PRO A 245 16.33 5.12 12.81
C PRO A 245 16.71 6.34 11.98
N ARG A 246 17.27 7.35 12.64
CA ARG A 246 17.67 8.61 11.99
C ARG A 246 18.74 8.41 10.91
N ASN A 247 19.68 7.49 11.11
CA ASN A 247 20.70 7.18 10.11
C ASN A 247 20.09 6.61 8.82
N GLU A 248 19.06 5.77 8.90
CA GLU A 248 18.36 5.26 7.72
C GLU A 248 17.58 6.38 7.01
N VAL A 249 16.98 7.31 7.76
CA VAL A 249 16.35 8.50 7.17
C VAL A 249 17.37 9.31 6.38
N GLN A 250 18.56 9.56 6.94
CA GLN A 250 19.62 10.29 6.25
C GLN A 250 20.08 9.54 4.98
N GLN A 251 20.26 8.23 5.08
CA GLN A 251 20.62 7.38 3.94
C GLN A 251 19.59 7.48 2.80
N MET A 252 18.27 7.46 3.12
CA MET A 252 17.22 7.62 2.10
C MET A 252 17.29 8.98 1.43
N LEU A 253 17.53 10.03 2.20
CA LEU A 253 17.64 11.39 1.65
C LEU A 253 18.90 11.56 0.78
N ASP A 254 20.03 10.94 1.14
CA ASP A 254 21.25 10.91 0.33
C ASP A 254 21.03 10.17 -0.98
N SER A 255 20.36 9.02 -0.93
CA SER A 255 20.00 8.27 -2.13
C SER A 255 19.07 9.06 -3.05
N GLY A 256 18.11 9.80 -2.47
CA GLY A 256 17.26 10.72 -3.24
C GLY A 256 18.05 11.81 -3.94
N GLU A 257 19.06 12.38 -3.27
CA GLU A 257 19.94 13.41 -3.83
C GLU A 257 20.78 12.88 -5.00
N THR A 258 21.22 11.62 -4.93
CA THR A 258 21.93 10.97 -6.07
C THR A 258 21.05 10.86 -7.31
N LEU A 259 19.76 10.55 -7.14
CA LEU A 259 18.81 10.44 -8.25
C LEU A 259 18.31 11.79 -8.76
N VAL A 260 18.00 12.70 -7.86
CA VAL A 260 17.36 14.00 -8.13
C VAL A 260 18.12 15.08 -7.33
N PRO A 261 19.09 15.77 -7.92
CA PRO A 261 19.79 16.87 -7.25
C PRO A 261 18.82 17.92 -6.71
N GLY A 262 19.01 18.33 -5.46
CA GLY A 262 18.07 19.19 -4.73
C GLY A 262 16.90 18.44 -4.09
N PHE A 263 16.98 17.11 -4.01
CA PHE A 263 15.97 16.31 -3.32
C PHE A 263 15.80 16.70 -1.85
N ARG A 264 16.91 17.06 -1.18
CA ARG A 264 16.91 17.51 0.21
C ARG A 264 16.31 18.89 0.43
N ASP A 265 16.16 19.73 -0.63
CA ASP A 265 15.48 21.00 -0.56
C ASP A 265 13.95 20.85 -0.45
N ALA A 266 13.43 19.70 -0.87
CA ALA A 266 12.04 19.35 -0.64
C ALA A 266 11.82 18.88 0.81
N ARG A 267 10.67 19.25 1.38
CA ARG A 267 10.30 18.84 2.73
C ARG A 267 9.85 17.38 2.77
N ALA A 268 10.44 16.58 3.64
CA ALA A 268 9.88 15.29 3.99
C ALA A 268 8.62 15.50 4.85
N VAL A 269 7.52 14.83 4.53
CA VAL A 269 6.22 15.05 5.20
C VAL A 269 5.72 13.86 6.00
N HIS A 270 6.22 12.67 5.70
CA HIS A 270 5.84 11.47 6.43
C HIS A 270 6.87 10.36 6.24
N ALA A 271 7.16 9.61 7.31
CA ALA A 271 7.94 8.39 7.24
C ALA A 271 7.16 7.23 7.86
N TRP A 272 7.33 6.04 7.29
CA TRP A 272 6.75 4.82 7.83
C TRP A 272 7.66 3.64 7.56
N ALA A 273 7.40 2.53 8.25
CA ALA A 273 8.11 1.28 8.05
C ALA A 273 7.13 0.15 7.76
N GLY A 274 7.54 -0.79 6.91
CA GLY A 274 6.82 -2.02 6.60
C GLY A 274 7.70 -3.25 6.86
N ALA A 275 7.09 -4.37 7.23
CA ALA A 275 7.75 -5.65 7.41
C ALA A 275 7.45 -6.58 6.23
N ARG A 276 8.46 -6.96 5.46
CA ARG A 276 8.34 -8.00 4.43
C ARG A 276 8.27 -9.36 5.11
N PRO A 277 7.31 -10.24 4.75
CA PRO A 277 7.26 -11.60 5.25
C PRO A 277 8.25 -12.47 4.49
N LEU A 278 9.48 -12.58 4.96
CA LEU A 278 10.49 -13.45 4.36
C LEU A 278 10.41 -14.83 5.01
N PHE A 279 10.17 -15.85 4.22
CA PHE A 279 10.11 -17.21 4.73
C PHE A 279 11.50 -17.83 4.74
N LYS A 280 11.87 -18.40 5.91
CA LYS A 280 13.03 -19.24 6.07
C LYS A 280 12.58 -20.65 6.42
N ASP A 281 12.80 -21.60 5.49
CA ASP A 281 12.67 -22.99 5.86
C ASP A 281 13.85 -23.40 6.75
N LYS A 282 13.58 -23.73 8.01
CA LYS A 282 14.61 -24.19 8.97
C LYS A 282 15.29 -25.48 8.53
N ARG A 283 14.70 -26.20 7.57
CA ARG A 283 15.27 -27.41 6.98
C ARG A 283 16.37 -27.11 5.96
N VAL A 284 16.52 -25.82 5.54
CA VAL A 284 17.54 -25.36 4.59
C VAL A 284 18.42 -24.31 5.27
N SER A 285 19.73 -24.58 5.38
CA SER A 285 20.67 -23.65 6.05
C SER A 285 21.07 -22.49 5.15
N SER A 286 20.50 -21.31 5.35
CA SER A 286 21.04 -20.04 4.84
C SER A 286 20.75 -18.92 5.84
N THR A 287 21.74 -18.06 6.09
CA THR A 287 21.69 -17.05 7.16
C THR A 287 21.51 -15.61 6.67
N ASP A 288 21.51 -15.36 5.35
CA ASP A 288 21.46 -14.01 4.78
C ASP A 288 20.05 -13.67 4.25
N THR A 289 19.41 -12.66 4.83
CA THR A 289 18.06 -12.21 4.46
C THR A 289 17.99 -11.56 3.06
N ARG A 290 19.10 -11.04 2.54
CA ARG A 290 19.16 -10.44 1.19
C ARG A 290 19.14 -11.48 0.09
N HIS A 291 19.61 -12.68 0.38
CA HIS A 291 19.62 -13.83 -0.54
C HIS A 291 18.43 -14.77 -0.35
N MET A 292 17.51 -14.48 0.58
CA MET A 292 16.27 -15.25 0.68
C MET A 292 15.38 -14.92 -0.51
N SER A 293 14.86 -15.97 -1.18
CA SER A 293 13.92 -15.77 -2.28
C SER A 293 12.78 -14.86 -1.86
N ARG A 294 12.53 -13.81 -2.65
CA ARG A 294 11.35 -12.96 -2.53
C ARG A 294 10.16 -13.52 -3.29
N GLY A 295 10.27 -14.77 -3.75
CA GLY A 295 9.18 -15.54 -4.30
C GLY A 295 8.14 -15.91 -3.23
N MET A 296 7.00 -16.41 -3.67
CA MET A 296 5.98 -16.96 -2.77
C MET A 296 6.35 -18.37 -2.32
N SER A 297 6.00 -18.73 -1.09
CA SER A 297 6.09 -20.08 -0.55
C SER A 297 4.72 -20.53 -0.08
N ILE A 298 4.25 -21.67 -0.57
CA ILE A 298 3.00 -22.31 -0.16
C ILE A 298 3.35 -23.52 0.71
N LEU A 299 2.80 -23.56 1.91
CA LEU A 299 3.03 -24.62 2.89
C LEU A 299 1.72 -25.38 3.09
N ASP A 300 1.61 -26.54 2.50
CA ASP A 300 0.54 -27.49 2.78
C ASP A 300 0.83 -28.23 4.09
N HIS A 301 0.10 -27.87 5.14
CA HIS A 301 0.30 -28.42 6.48
C HIS A 301 -0.19 -29.88 6.60
N GLY A 302 -1.05 -30.36 5.70
CA GLY A 302 -1.45 -31.76 5.63
C GLY A 302 -0.25 -32.68 5.35
N SER A 303 0.43 -32.40 4.25
CA SER A 303 1.61 -33.16 3.84
C SER A 303 2.86 -32.87 4.69
N ARG A 304 2.97 -31.63 5.19
CA ARG A 304 4.15 -31.16 5.92
C ARG A 304 4.15 -31.50 7.40
N ASP A 305 3.03 -31.29 8.08
CA ASP A 305 2.88 -31.27 9.54
C ASP A 305 1.80 -32.23 10.05
N GLY A 306 1.09 -32.94 9.15
CA GLY A 306 0.00 -33.87 9.49
C GLY A 306 -1.28 -33.16 9.97
N VAL A 307 -1.49 -31.89 9.55
CA VAL A 307 -2.69 -31.08 9.88
C VAL A 307 -3.44 -30.78 8.60
N ASN A 308 -4.54 -31.48 8.36
CA ASN A 308 -5.33 -31.35 7.14
C ASN A 308 -6.29 -30.15 7.18
N GLY A 309 -6.59 -29.58 6.01
CA GLY A 309 -7.54 -28.47 5.87
C GLY A 309 -6.94 -27.11 6.20
N ILE A 310 -5.61 -26.97 6.19
CA ILE A 310 -4.94 -25.66 6.33
C ILE A 310 -3.72 -25.57 5.41
N VAL A 311 -3.59 -24.40 4.76
CA VAL A 311 -2.43 -24.03 3.95
C VAL A 311 -1.97 -22.63 4.33
N SER A 312 -0.66 -22.38 4.38
CA SER A 312 -0.10 -21.05 4.57
C SER A 312 0.57 -20.57 3.29
N ILE A 313 0.40 -19.27 2.95
CA ILE A 313 1.17 -18.62 1.90
C ILE A 313 1.96 -17.46 2.47
N ILE A 314 3.27 -17.41 2.18
CA ILE A 314 4.22 -16.46 2.75
C ILE A 314 5.12 -15.91 1.64
N GLY A 315 5.58 -14.67 1.77
CA GLY A 315 6.45 -14.01 0.78
C GLY A 315 5.67 -13.32 -0.32
N GLY A 316 6.22 -13.34 -1.52
CA GLY A 316 5.65 -12.69 -2.70
C GLY A 316 5.75 -11.16 -2.67
N LYS A 317 5.05 -10.52 -3.59
CA LYS A 317 5.03 -9.08 -3.80
C LYS A 317 3.59 -8.59 -4.01
N LEU A 318 3.35 -7.30 -3.78
CA LEU A 318 2.03 -6.73 -4.09
C LEU A 318 1.69 -6.89 -5.59
N THR A 319 2.65 -6.72 -6.48
CA THR A 319 2.46 -6.96 -7.92
C THR A 319 1.94 -8.37 -8.23
N THR A 320 2.42 -9.39 -7.51
CA THR A 320 2.06 -10.79 -7.75
C THR A 320 0.96 -11.33 -6.82
N TYR A 321 0.23 -10.43 -6.12
CA TYR A 321 -0.78 -10.83 -5.12
C TYR A 321 -1.85 -11.77 -5.69
N ARG A 322 -2.31 -11.48 -6.94
CA ARG A 322 -3.32 -12.27 -7.62
C ARG A 322 -2.82 -13.69 -7.93
N LEU A 323 -1.58 -13.80 -8.45
CA LEU A 323 -0.94 -15.09 -8.72
C LEU A 323 -0.77 -15.88 -7.41
N MET A 324 -0.38 -15.22 -6.33
CA MET A 324 -0.31 -15.84 -5.00
C MET A 324 -1.67 -16.40 -4.58
N ALA A 325 -2.72 -15.59 -4.70
CA ALA A 325 -4.08 -16.00 -4.35
C ALA A 325 -4.53 -17.19 -5.21
N LYS A 326 -4.31 -17.11 -6.54
CA LYS A 326 -4.60 -18.21 -7.45
C LYS A 326 -3.93 -19.51 -6.99
N ASN A 327 -2.61 -19.48 -6.80
CA ASN A 327 -1.84 -20.68 -6.51
C ASN A 327 -2.24 -21.32 -5.17
N VAL A 328 -2.51 -20.53 -4.12
CA VAL A 328 -2.92 -21.10 -2.83
C VAL A 328 -4.36 -21.61 -2.85
N VAL A 329 -5.24 -20.97 -3.62
CA VAL A 329 -6.63 -21.42 -3.81
C VAL A 329 -6.68 -22.67 -4.67
N ASP A 330 -5.83 -22.80 -5.69
CA ASP A 330 -5.70 -24.03 -6.48
C ASP A 330 -5.35 -25.23 -5.59
N VAL A 331 -4.42 -25.08 -4.64
CA VAL A 331 -4.10 -26.13 -3.65
C VAL A 331 -5.31 -26.49 -2.78
N MET A 332 -6.06 -25.49 -2.31
CA MET A 332 -7.30 -25.74 -1.55
C MET A 332 -8.34 -26.47 -2.40
N CYS A 333 -8.55 -26.03 -3.64
CA CYS A 333 -9.53 -26.62 -4.55
C CYS A 333 -9.18 -28.08 -4.86
N GLU A 334 -7.90 -28.39 -5.11
CA GLU A 334 -7.43 -29.76 -5.31
C GLU A 334 -7.76 -30.66 -4.10
N GLN A 335 -7.49 -30.18 -2.87
CA GLN A 335 -7.78 -30.94 -1.64
C GLN A 335 -9.27 -31.09 -1.37
N LEU A 336 -10.10 -30.15 -1.81
CA LEU A 336 -11.57 -30.22 -1.67
C LEU A 336 -12.26 -30.91 -2.84
N GLY A 337 -11.52 -31.31 -3.88
CA GLY A 337 -12.08 -31.94 -5.09
C GLY A 337 -12.90 -30.99 -5.96
N ASP A 338 -12.51 -29.71 -6.01
CA ASP A 338 -13.14 -28.66 -6.83
C ASP A 338 -12.19 -28.28 -7.99
N ASP A 339 -12.63 -28.39 -9.22
CA ASP A 339 -11.84 -28.18 -10.44
C ASP A 339 -12.20 -26.89 -11.20
N ARG A 340 -12.95 -25.97 -10.55
CA ARG A 340 -13.34 -24.68 -11.17
C ARG A 340 -12.12 -23.84 -11.56
N PRO A 341 -12.08 -23.29 -12.79
CA PRO A 341 -10.97 -22.46 -13.25
C PRO A 341 -10.95 -21.10 -12.54
N CYS A 342 -9.75 -20.62 -12.26
CA CYS A 342 -9.55 -19.26 -11.77
C CYS A 342 -9.84 -18.23 -12.87
N ARG A 343 -10.66 -17.20 -12.59
CA ARG A 343 -11.04 -16.13 -13.52
C ARG A 343 -10.49 -14.75 -13.12
N THR A 344 -9.74 -14.67 -12.04
CA THR A 344 -9.29 -13.39 -11.48
C THR A 344 -8.33 -12.59 -12.37
N ALA A 345 -7.74 -13.22 -13.40
CA ALA A 345 -6.95 -12.50 -14.40
C ALA A 345 -7.82 -11.74 -15.43
N ASP A 346 -9.04 -12.17 -15.66
CA ASP A 346 -9.89 -11.71 -16.76
C ASP A 346 -10.98 -10.73 -16.29
N GLU A 347 -11.34 -10.77 -15.01
CA GLU A 347 -12.40 -9.96 -14.42
C GLU A 347 -11.84 -8.74 -13.72
N ALA A 348 -12.28 -7.54 -14.15
CA ALA A 348 -11.95 -6.30 -13.46
C ALA A 348 -12.69 -6.23 -12.10
N VAL A 349 -12.03 -5.67 -11.09
CA VAL A 349 -12.69 -5.45 -9.80
C VAL A 349 -13.80 -4.38 -9.91
N PRO A 350 -14.83 -4.43 -9.06
CA PRO A 350 -15.91 -3.45 -9.05
C PRO A 350 -15.38 -2.01 -8.96
N GLY A 351 -15.93 -1.13 -9.78
CA GLY A 351 -15.53 0.28 -9.84
C GLY A 351 -14.28 0.54 -10.69
N SER A 352 -13.56 -0.48 -11.11
CA SER A 352 -12.39 -0.32 -11.99
C SER A 352 -12.82 0.12 -13.39
N THR A 353 -12.18 1.18 -13.91
CA THR A 353 -12.47 1.74 -15.24
C THR A 353 -11.31 1.50 -16.16
N VAL A 354 -11.43 0.47 -16.99
CA VAL A 354 -10.40 0.08 -17.97
C VAL A 354 -10.09 1.22 -18.93
N GLY A 355 -8.81 1.52 -19.11
CA GLY A 355 -8.32 2.48 -20.10
C GLY A 355 -8.35 3.95 -19.67
N LYS A 356 -8.72 4.28 -18.44
CA LYS A 356 -8.59 5.63 -17.90
C LYS A 356 -7.23 5.81 -17.25
N ASN A 357 -6.63 6.98 -17.45
CA ASN A 357 -5.46 7.37 -16.69
C ASN A 357 -5.85 7.74 -15.27
N TYR A 358 -5.03 7.33 -14.34
CA TYR A 358 -5.19 7.64 -12.95
C TYR A 358 -5.03 9.13 -12.63
N LEU A 359 -4.94 9.50 -11.39
CA LEU A 359 -4.84 10.86 -10.85
C LEU A 359 -6.10 11.69 -11.01
N ILE A 360 -5.86 12.98 -11.23
CA ILE A 360 -6.90 14.00 -11.34
C ILE A 360 -7.95 13.60 -12.37
N THR A 361 -7.51 13.12 -13.52
CA THR A 361 -8.41 12.75 -14.61
C THR A 361 -9.28 11.56 -14.25
N HIS A 362 -8.73 10.54 -13.59
CA HIS A 362 -9.47 9.37 -13.15
C HIS A 362 -10.47 9.72 -12.04
N ARG A 363 -10.02 10.32 -10.93
CA ARG A 363 -10.92 10.76 -9.85
C ARG A 363 -11.94 11.78 -10.32
N LEU A 364 -11.54 12.60 -11.25
CA LEU A 364 -12.46 13.45 -11.98
C LEU A 364 -13.38 12.61 -12.90
N GLY A 365 -13.04 11.49 -13.51
CA GLY A 365 -13.84 10.60 -14.35
C GLY A 365 -14.82 9.73 -13.59
N GLU A 366 -14.42 9.03 -12.52
CA GLU A 366 -15.29 8.18 -11.69
C GLU A 366 -16.52 8.89 -11.17
N ASN A 367 -16.38 10.19 -11.00
CA ASN A 367 -17.46 11.04 -10.60
C ASN A 367 -18.13 11.76 -11.78
N GLU A 368 -18.05 11.26 -13.03
CA GLU A 368 -18.69 11.97 -14.12
C GLU A 368 -20.20 12.15 -13.88
N GLU A 369 -20.88 11.17 -13.35
CA GLU A 369 -22.26 11.30 -12.89
C GLU A 369 -22.38 12.18 -11.63
N ARG A 370 -21.44 12.08 -10.70
CA ARG A 370 -21.38 12.92 -9.49
C ARG A 370 -20.85 14.31 -9.75
N ARG A 371 -20.10 14.50 -10.83
CA ARG A 371 -19.42 15.73 -11.26
C ARG A 371 -20.17 16.57 -12.21
N ALA A 372 -21.16 16.02 -12.87
CA ALA A 372 -22.11 16.86 -13.57
C ALA A 372 -22.59 18.03 -12.67
N GLY A 373 -22.46 17.86 -11.35
CA GLY A 373 -22.72 18.87 -10.35
C GLY A 373 -21.61 19.89 -10.06
N THR A 374 -20.35 19.64 -10.41
CA THR A 374 -19.24 20.53 -9.99
C THR A 374 -18.84 21.58 -11.04
N GLY A 375 -19.37 21.49 -12.25
CA GLY A 375 -18.94 22.35 -13.36
C GLY A 375 -17.49 22.10 -13.82
N LEU A 376 -16.80 21.11 -13.21
CA LEU A 376 -15.41 20.78 -13.53
C LEU A 376 -15.28 19.75 -14.67
N VAL A 377 -16.42 19.26 -15.18
CA VAL A 377 -16.44 18.28 -16.26
C VAL A 377 -16.50 18.98 -17.61
N ARG A 378 -15.49 18.84 -18.41
CA ARG A 378 -15.55 19.22 -19.82
C ARG A 378 -16.56 18.32 -20.54
N GLY A 379 -17.69 18.88 -20.90
CA GLY A 379 -18.73 18.18 -21.68
C GLY A 379 -19.87 17.56 -20.87
N GLY A 380 -19.97 17.82 -19.57
CA GLY A 380 -21.12 17.41 -18.77
C GLY A 380 -22.42 18.10 -19.18
N ASP A 381 -23.54 17.37 -19.05
CA ASP A 381 -24.86 17.94 -19.34
C ASP A 381 -25.14 19.14 -18.40
N PRO A 382 -25.38 20.35 -18.93
CA PRO A 382 -25.70 21.53 -18.13
C PRO A 382 -26.92 21.35 -17.21
N LYS A 383 -27.86 20.45 -17.55
CA LYS A 383 -29.04 20.15 -16.74
C LYS A 383 -28.68 19.31 -15.51
N ALA A 384 -27.71 18.39 -15.63
CA ALA A 384 -27.21 17.61 -14.50
C ALA A 384 -26.44 18.50 -13.50
N VAL A 385 -25.67 19.50 -14.00
CA VAL A 385 -25.01 20.51 -13.18
C VAL A 385 -26.01 21.33 -12.36
N ALA A 386 -27.14 21.70 -12.97
CA ALA A 386 -28.17 22.51 -12.30
C ALA A 386 -28.97 21.73 -11.23
N SER A 387 -28.98 20.40 -11.29
CA SER A 387 -29.76 19.56 -10.39
C SER A 387 -28.99 19.11 -9.12
N SER A 388 -27.66 19.26 -9.09
CA SER A 388 -26.86 18.86 -7.93
C SER A 388 -26.92 19.88 -6.80
N LYS A 389 -26.96 19.42 -5.57
CA LYS A 389 -26.81 20.29 -4.41
C LYS A 389 -25.38 20.87 -4.41
N LYS A 390 -25.22 22.19 -4.34
CA LYS A 390 -23.90 22.84 -4.29
C LYS A 390 -23.01 22.30 -3.17
N ILE A 391 -23.61 21.87 -2.07
CA ILE A 391 -22.92 21.37 -0.90
C ILE A 391 -22.24 20.01 -1.16
N ASP A 392 -22.84 19.16 -1.98
CA ASP A 392 -22.28 17.83 -2.31
C ASP A 392 -20.94 17.94 -3.04
N ASN A 393 -20.73 19.05 -3.72
CA ASN A 393 -19.54 19.35 -4.53
C ASN A 393 -18.44 20.06 -3.75
N GLN A 394 -18.65 20.35 -2.48
CA GLN A 394 -17.63 20.95 -1.63
C GLN A 394 -16.41 20.03 -1.56
N VAL A 395 -15.23 20.57 -1.88
CA VAL A 395 -13.97 19.84 -1.75
C VAL A 395 -13.52 19.88 -0.28
N ILE A 396 -13.36 18.70 0.33
CA ILE A 396 -12.84 18.57 1.69
C ILE A 396 -11.31 18.47 1.66
N CYS A 397 -10.74 17.68 0.72
CA CYS A 397 -9.30 17.54 0.55
C CYS A 397 -8.89 17.93 -0.86
N GLU A 398 -8.22 19.08 -1.00
CA GLU A 398 -7.73 19.57 -2.30
C GLU A 398 -6.58 18.72 -2.85
N CYS A 399 -5.71 18.21 -1.99
CA CYS A 399 -4.55 17.40 -2.40
C CYS A 399 -4.96 16.10 -3.09
N GLU A 400 -6.06 15.49 -2.63
CA GLU A 400 -6.55 14.19 -3.10
C GLU A 400 -7.92 14.31 -3.80
N LEU A 401 -8.39 15.54 -4.02
CA LEU A 401 -9.66 15.86 -4.69
C LEU A 401 -10.88 15.11 -4.09
N MET A 402 -10.90 14.97 -2.78
CA MET A 402 -12.00 14.32 -2.07
C MET A 402 -13.13 15.32 -1.84
N SER A 403 -14.32 15.00 -2.35
CA SER A 403 -15.53 15.81 -2.14
C SER A 403 -16.26 15.43 -0.85
N ARG A 404 -17.13 16.37 -0.38
CA ARG A 404 -18.04 16.12 0.74
C ARG A 404 -18.87 14.86 0.53
N LYS A 405 -19.45 14.69 -0.66
CA LYS A 405 -20.27 13.54 -0.98
C LYS A 405 -19.50 12.21 -0.87
N MET A 406 -18.28 12.13 -1.39
CA MET A 406 -17.46 10.93 -1.23
C MET A 406 -17.24 10.57 0.24
N PHE A 407 -17.00 11.57 1.07
CA PHE A 407 -16.77 11.38 2.50
C PHE A 407 -18.05 10.96 3.23
N THR A 408 -19.16 11.66 2.99
CA THR A 408 -20.44 11.39 3.67
C THR A 408 -21.06 10.07 3.25
N ASP A 409 -20.98 9.69 1.96
CA ASP A 409 -21.44 8.40 1.47
C ASP A 409 -20.70 7.26 2.20
N LEU A 410 -19.35 7.33 2.24
CA LEU A 410 -18.57 6.28 2.88
C LEU A 410 -18.78 6.22 4.40
N LEU A 411 -18.93 7.38 5.05
CA LEU A 411 -19.19 7.43 6.48
C LEU A 411 -20.59 6.87 6.81
N ALA A 412 -21.57 7.07 5.94
CA ALA A 412 -22.92 6.49 6.09
C ALA A 412 -22.90 4.96 5.91
N ASP A 413 -22.10 4.45 4.96
CA ASP A 413 -21.94 3.00 4.74
C ASP A 413 -21.16 2.34 5.89
N GLN A 414 -20.25 3.09 6.53
CA GLN A 414 -19.37 2.61 7.60
C GLN A 414 -19.42 3.53 8.83
N PRO A 415 -20.54 3.58 9.56
CA PRO A 415 -20.74 4.55 10.65
C PRO A 415 -19.75 4.39 11.80
N ASP A 416 -19.14 3.19 11.96
CA ASP A 416 -18.15 2.90 12.99
C ASP A 416 -16.70 3.07 12.53
N ALA A 417 -16.48 3.56 11.29
CA ALA A 417 -15.15 3.81 10.78
C ALA A 417 -14.46 4.95 11.52
N THR A 418 -13.16 4.81 11.71
CA THR A 418 -12.28 5.93 12.12
C THR A 418 -11.91 6.78 10.91
N PHE A 419 -11.41 8.00 11.14
CA PHE A 419 -10.88 8.80 10.02
C PHE A 419 -9.66 8.17 9.35
N ASP A 420 -8.92 7.31 10.05
CA ASP A 420 -7.87 6.49 9.44
C ASP A 420 -8.42 5.40 8.53
N ASP A 421 -9.56 4.79 8.84
CA ASP A 421 -10.25 3.83 7.97
C ASP A 421 -10.73 4.53 6.69
N LEU A 422 -11.39 5.69 6.85
CA LEU A 422 -11.82 6.53 5.71
C LEU A 422 -10.63 7.02 4.87
N ARG A 423 -9.51 7.36 5.51
CA ARG A 423 -8.26 7.74 4.84
C ARG A 423 -7.77 6.66 3.89
N ARG A 424 -7.81 5.40 4.28
CA ARG A 424 -7.35 4.29 3.43
C ARG A 424 -8.20 4.11 2.18
N GLN A 425 -9.46 4.47 2.23
CA GLN A 425 -10.36 4.38 1.07
C GLN A 425 -10.42 5.67 0.25
N LEU A 426 -10.31 6.84 0.90
CA LEU A 426 -10.49 8.16 0.27
C LEU A 426 -9.19 8.96 0.15
N ARG A 427 -8.09 8.48 0.72
CA ARG A 427 -6.80 9.18 0.82
C ARG A 427 -6.84 10.48 1.62
N LEU A 428 -7.80 10.64 2.53
CA LEU A 428 -7.90 11.78 3.44
C LEU A 428 -6.55 12.02 4.16
N GLY A 429 -5.98 13.22 4.04
CA GLY A 429 -4.75 13.58 4.73
C GLY A 429 -3.46 12.92 4.21
N MET A 430 -3.42 12.45 2.96
CA MET A 430 -2.24 11.78 2.39
C MET A 430 -1.40 12.67 1.47
N GLY A 431 -1.89 13.83 1.12
CA GLY A 431 -1.16 14.78 0.30
C GLY A 431 -0.14 15.62 1.10
N PRO A 432 0.45 16.65 0.49
CA PRO A 432 1.54 17.45 1.07
C PRO A 432 1.27 18.06 2.44
N CYS A 433 0.02 18.40 2.77
CA CYS A 433 -0.35 18.97 4.07
C CYS A 433 -0.59 17.91 5.18
N GLN A 434 -0.57 16.62 4.87
CA GLN A 434 -0.74 15.50 5.80
C GLN A 434 -1.96 15.63 6.73
N GLY A 435 -3.06 16.18 6.22
CA GLY A 435 -4.30 16.34 6.98
C GLY A 435 -4.49 17.70 7.65
N GLY A 436 -3.53 18.63 7.51
CA GLY A 436 -3.57 19.93 8.17
C GLY A 436 -4.86 20.73 7.96
N PHE A 437 -5.51 20.55 6.82
CA PHE A 437 -6.77 21.25 6.52
C PHE A 437 -7.98 20.31 6.46
N CYS A 438 -7.82 19.18 5.76
CA CYS A 438 -8.95 18.31 5.49
C CYS A 438 -9.45 17.55 6.72
N SER A 439 -8.63 17.29 7.73
CA SER A 439 -9.07 16.62 8.96
C SER A 439 -10.12 17.43 9.69
N MET A 440 -9.92 18.75 9.83
CA MET A 440 -10.88 19.65 10.49
C MET A 440 -12.18 19.77 9.71
N ARG A 441 -12.08 19.89 8.37
CA ARG A 441 -13.27 19.95 7.50
C ARG A 441 -14.06 18.65 7.56
N ALA A 442 -13.40 17.51 7.51
CA ALA A 442 -14.03 16.20 7.62
C ALA A 442 -14.76 16.03 8.97
N THR A 443 -14.12 16.48 10.06
CA THR A 443 -14.73 16.48 11.40
C THR A 443 -16.00 17.33 11.42
N GLY A 444 -15.93 18.56 10.93
CA GLY A 444 -17.10 19.47 10.87
C GLY A 444 -18.23 18.92 10.02
N VAL A 445 -17.93 18.34 8.85
CA VAL A 445 -18.92 17.73 7.96
C VAL A 445 -19.59 16.52 8.62
N ALA A 446 -18.82 15.65 9.28
CA ALA A 446 -19.37 14.46 9.94
C ALA A 446 -20.38 14.81 11.05
N VAL A 447 -20.13 15.90 11.80
CA VAL A 447 -21.05 16.41 12.82
C VAL A 447 -22.25 17.09 12.16
N GLU A 448 -22.04 17.93 11.14
CA GLU A 448 -23.10 18.65 10.44
C GLU A 448 -24.13 17.72 9.80
N GLU A 449 -23.67 16.57 9.24
CA GLU A 449 -24.55 15.53 8.68
C GLU A 449 -25.26 14.70 9.76
N GLY A 450 -24.89 14.88 11.03
CA GLY A 450 -25.49 14.13 12.14
C GLY A 450 -25.13 12.63 12.18
N THR A 451 -24.13 12.21 11.42
CA THR A 451 -23.68 10.82 11.39
C THR A 451 -22.93 10.43 12.67
N ILE A 452 -22.21 11.40 13.24
CA ILE A 452 -21.51 11.25 14.53
C ILE A 452 -21.78 12.49 15.40
N ASP A 453 -21.76 12.31 16.71
CA ASP A 453 -21.83 13.43 17.65
C ASP A 453 -20.48 14.16 17.81
N ALA A 454 -20.50 15.31 18.47
CA ALA A 454 -19.31 16.14 18.62
C ALA A 454 -18.23 15.49 19.49
N GLU A 455 -18.60 14.68 20.49
CA GLU A 455 -17.65 14.01 21.37
C GLU A 455 -16.88 12.95 20.59
N ARG A 456 -17.56 12.08 19.85
CA ARG A 456 -16.94 11.08 18.99
C ARG A 456 -16.10 11.73 17.88
N ALA A 457 -16.60 12.78 17.23
CA ALA A 457 -15.87 13.51 16.19
C ALA A 457 -14.54 14.05 16.72
N THR A 458 -14.53 14.59 17.94
CA THR A 458 -13.34 15.08 18.63
C THR A 458 -12.34 13.95 18.88
N GLY A 459 -12.80 12.79 19.36
CA GLY A 459 -11.97 11.60 19.57
C GLY A 459 -11.33 11.11 18.26
N LEU A 460 -12.11 11.04 17.17
CA LEU A 460 -11.62 10.62 15.85
C LEU A 460 -10.59 11.59 15.29
N LEU A 461 -10.80 12.90 15.45
CA LEU A 461 -9.83 13.92 15.04
C LEU A 461 -8.50 13.78 15.79
N ARG A 462 -8.54 13.65 17.12
CA ARG A 462 -7.33 13.48 17.94
C ARG A 462 -6.55 12.23 17.53
N LEU A 463 -7.24 11.10 17.37
CA LEU A 463 -6.62 9.85 16.92
C LEU A 463 -5.97 10.01 15.55
N PHE A 464 -6.66 10.62 14.60
CA PHE A 464 -6.14 10.87 13.26
C PHE A 464 -4.88 11.74 13.28
N LEU A 465 -4.89 12.85 14.02
CA LEU A 465 -3.75 13.74 14.17
C LEU A 465 -2.57 13.04 14.85
N LYS A 466 -2.81 12.30 15.93
CA LYS A 466 -1.78 11.48 16.61
C LYS A 466 -1.09 10.52 15.64
N ASN A 467 -1.86 9.81 14.83
CA ASN A 467 -1.32 8.87 13.84
C ASN A 467 -0.53 9.57 12.72
N ARG A 468 -0.92 10.78 12.33
CA ARG A 468 -0.14 11.59 11.37
C ARG A 468 1.19 12.05 11.98
N TRP A 469 1.19 12.48 13.23
CA TRP A 469 2.38 12.95 13.93
C TRP A 469 3.43 11.85 14.15
N ILE A 470 3.04 10.61 14.40
CA ILE A 470 3.96 9.48 14.52
C ILE A 470 4.88 9.36 13.29
N GLY A 471 4.36 9.59 12.10
CA GLY A 471 5.14 9.57 10.86
C GLY A 471 6.02 10.82 10.63
N LEU A 472 5.79 11.91 11.37
CA LEU A 472 6.60 13.13 11.30
C LEU A 472 7.86 13.05 12.18
N TRP A 473 7.78 12.47 13.36
CA TRP A 473 8.88 12.44 14.33
C TRP A 473 10.24 12.00 13.74
N PRO A 474 10.31 10.91 12.94
CA PRO A 474 11.58 10.42 12.42
C PRO A 474 12.28 11.39 11.46
N ILE A 475 11.51 12.28 10.82
CA ILE A 475 11.99 13.19 9.76
C ILE A 475 12.13 14.64 10.19
N LEU A 476 11.95 14.95 11.49
CA LEU A 476 12.10 16.30 12.01
C LEU A 476 13.57 16.71 12.08
N TYR A 477 14.01 17.56 11.15
CA TYR A 477 15.33 18.17 11.15
C TYR A 477 15.34 19.52 10.40
N GLY A 478 16.29 20.39 10.74
CA GLY A 478 16.47 21.68 10.04
C GLY A 478 15.21 22.56 10.06
N GLU A 479 14.92 23.17 8.94
CA GLU A 479 13.76 24.06 8.76
C GLU A 479 12.40 23.35 8.89
N GLN A 480 12.36 22.02 8.78
CA GLN A 480 11.13 21.23 8.97
C GLN A 480 10.62 21.33 10.41
N VAL A 481 11.52 21.43 11.39
CA VAL A 481 11.14 21.62 12.80
C VAL A 481 10.35 22.92 12.96
N ARG A 482 10.78 23.99 12.30
CA ARG A 482 10.08 25.31 12.33
C ARG A 482 8.70 25.23 11.68
N GLN A 483 8.60 24.55 10.54
CA GLN A 483 7.31 24.37 9.87
C GLN A 483 6.36 23.53 10.72
N THR A 484 6.84 22.46 11.34
CA THR A 484 6.03 21.63 12.23
C THR A 484 5.60 22.40 13.48
N ALA A 485 6.47 23.24 14.05
CA ALA A 485 6.10 24.12 15.13
C ALA A 485 5.01 25.13 14.73
N LEU A 486 5.04 25.65 13.49
CA LEU A 486 3.98 26.51 12.97
C LEU A 486 2.66 25.74 12.83
N ASP A 487 2.69 24.53 12.28
CA ASP A 487 1.51 23.68 12.16
C ASP A 487 0.89 23.39 13.54
N ASP A 488 1.72 23.06 14.55
CA ASP A 488 1.31 22.87 15.93
C ASP A 488 0.65 24.11 16.52
N TRP A 489 1.26 25.28 16.32
CA TRP A 489 0.69 26.57 16.75
C TRP A 489 -0.68 26.86 16.12
N ILE A 490 -0.87 26.51 14.85
CA ILE A 490 -2.16 26.65 14.18
C ILE A 490 -3.20 25.73 14.83
N PHE A 491 -2.86 24.48 15.09
CA PHE A 491 -3.77 23.53 15.74
C PHE A 491 -4.11 23.96 17.17
N GLN A 492 -3.14 24.38 17.96
CA GLN A 492 -3.35 24.82 19.33
C GLN A 492 -4.05 26.20 19.38
N GLY A 493 -3.51 27.20 18.68
CA GLY A 493 -3.99 28.57 18.76
C GLY A 493 -5.33 28.81 18.06
N THR A 494 -5.62 28.09 16.98
CA THR A 494 -6.86 28.27 16.20
C THR A 494 -7.95 27.28 16.59
N PHE A 495 -7.58 26.05 16.90
CA PHE A 495 -8.53 24.96 17.14
C PHE A 495 -8.53 24.42 18.57
N ASP A 496 -7.65 24.92 19.43
CA ASP A 496 -7.56 24.54 20.84
C ASP A 496 -7.51 23.01 21.07
N VAL A 497 -6.71 22.33 20.22
CA VAL A 497 -6.68 20.86 20.17
C VAL A 497 -6.23 20.22 21.49
N GLU A 498 -5.44 20.94 22.30
CA GLU A 498 -4.99 20.46 23.63
C GLU A 498 -6.16 20.31 24.63
N HIS A 499 -7.16 21.18 24.51
CA HIS A 499 -8.28 21.24 25.44
C HIS A 499 -9.54 20.54 24.91
N LEU A 500 -9.45 19.86 23.77
CA LEU A 500 -10.54 19.04 23.28
C LEU A 500 -10.92 17.99 24.32
N PRO A 501 -12.21 17.71 24.54
CA PRO A 501 -12.66 16.68 25.48
C PRO A 501 -11.93 15.37 25.24
N THR A 502 -11.44 14.76 26.32
CA THR A 502 -10.83 13.43 26.22
C THR A 502 -11.94 12.40 26.21
N PRO A 503 -11.98 11.49 25.24
CA PRO A 503 -12.94 10.40 25.25
C PRO A 503 -12.85 9.63 26.55
N GLN A 504 -13.98 9.21 27.13
CA GLN A 504 -14.01 8.44 28.38
C GLN A 504 -13.36 7.05 28.24
N GLN A 505 -13.13 6.60 27.01
CA GLN A 505 -12.34 5.40 26.69
C GLN A 505 -11.32 5.77 25.61
N GLU A 506 -10.05 5.83 25.96
CA GLU A 506 -8.99 5.71 24.96
C GLU A 506 -9.09 4.30 24.40
N VAL A 507 -9.43 4.20 23.12
CA VAL A 507 -9.27 2.94 22.39
C VAL A 507 -7.77 2.71 22.28
N GLU A 508 -7.21 1.89 23.16
CA GLU A 508 -5.86 1.35 22.98
C GLU A 508 -5.85 0.51 21.70
N LEU A 509 -5.27 1.06 20.65
CA LEU A 509 -5.04 0.39 19.37
C LEU A 509 -3.70 -0.35 19.40
#